data_deaaa0e54c330d139c4ef91281aa80ab
#
_entry.id   deaaa0e54c330d139c4ef91281aa80ab
#
_cell.length_a   1.000
_cell.length_b   1.000
_cell.length_c   1.000
_cell.angle_alpha   90.00
_cell.angle_beta   90.00
_cell.angle_gamma   90.00
#
_symmetry.space_group_name_H-M   'P 1'
#
loop_
_entity.id
_entity.type
_entity.pdbx_description
1 polymer ?
#
loop_
_entity_poly.entity_id
_entity_poly.type
_entity_poly.pdbx_seq_one_letter_code
_entity_poly.pdbx_strand_id
1 'polypeptide(L)'
;FTLLYSYGIFKQVDDLSELEDPSLLNLEITFAIIFLIIVLIRYFFMKDAPTLLGATKEVRPGHLFLAKAMHRLIYSVLIMLPTTGLLIAALFNLGIGGIDFAVALHEFSALLSYVLIAMHIGAAFYSKLKGEGVWNGMVPVWKETKKYDSELLTKIKNIENRAYDKLEQILKI
;
A
#
# COMPACT_ATOMS: atom_id res chain seq x y z
N PHE A 1 -8.52 2.01 -1.25
CA PHE A 1 -8.43 1.82 -2.70
C PHE A 1 -9.32 2.81 -3.45
N THR A 2 -10.61 2.89 -3.11
CA THR A 2 -11.58 3.78 -3.74
C THR A 2 -11.17 5.26 -3.64
N LEU A 3 -10.64 5.69 -2.48
CA LEU A 3 -10.15 7.06 -2.27
C LEU A 3 -8.92 7.38 -3.12
N LEU A 4 -7.95 6.47 -3.22
CA LEU A 4 -6.77 6.63 -4.08
C LEU A 4 -7.16 6.68 -5.56
N TYR A 5 -8.09 5.83 -5.96
CA TYR A 5 -8.61 5.80 -7.32
C TYR A 5 -9.37 7.08 -7.66
N SER A 6 -10.24 7.55 -6.76
CA SER A 6 -10.96 8.81 -6.91
C SER A 6 -10.00 9.99 -7.00
N TYR A 7 -8.99 10.03 -6.13
CA TYR A 7 -7.97 11.06 -6.14
C TYR A 7 -7.19 11.07 -7.46
N GLY A 8 -6.78 9.90 -7.96
CA GLY A 8 -6.08 9.79 -9.24
C GLY A 8 -6.93 10.14 -10.47
N ILE A 9 -8.26 10.02 -10.39
CA ILE A 9 -9.18 10.43 -11.48
C ILE A 9 -9.49 11.92 -11.42
N PHE A 10 -9.67 12.48 -10.23
CA PHE A 10 -10.06 13.88 -10.04
C PHE A 10 -8.85 14.81 -9.95
N LYS A 11 -7.67 14.28 -9.62
CA LYS A 11 -6.46 15.05 -9.64
C LYS A 11 -5.96 15.17 -11.08
N GLN A 12 -5.96 16.38 -11.58
CA GLN A 12 -5.42 16.72 -12.89
C GLN A 12 -4.54 17.96 -12.82
N VAL A 13 -3.73 18.06 -11.77
CA VAL A 13 -2.68 19.08 -11.73
C VAL A 13 -1.47 18.50 -12.45
N ASP A 14 -1.39 18.81 -13.73
CA ASP A 14 -0.29 18.40 -14.59
C ASP A 14 0.88 19.41 -14.50
N ASP A 15 0.60 20.65 -14.07
CA ASP A 15 1.59 21.70 -13.94
C ASP A 15 1.40 22.49 -12.63
N LEU A 16 2.51 22.94 -12.02
CA LEU A 16 2.48 23.79 -10.83
C LEU A 16 1.74 25.10 -11.00
N SER A 17 1.62 25.60 -12.25
CA SER A 17 0.83 26.78 -12.56
C SER A 17 -0.67 26.62 -12.26
N GLU A 18 -1.18 25.39 -12.26
CA GLU A 18 -2.57 25.12 -11.91
C GLU A 18 -2.86 25.33 -10.43
N LEU A 19 -1.83 25.29 -9.57
CA LEU A 19 -1.94 25.63 -8.15
C LEU A 19 -2.19 27.12 -7.91
N GLU A 20 -2.06 27.98 -8.92
CA GLU A 20 -2.46 29.39 -8.85
C GLU A 20 -3.98 29.55 -8.75
N ASP A 21 -4.77 28.54 -9.16
CA ASP A 21 -6.23 28.54 -8.94
C ASP A 21 -6.53 28.20 -7.47
N PRO A 22 -7.02 29.16 -6.66
CA PRO A 22 -7.29 28.91 -5.24
C PRO A 22 -8.33 27.83 -5.01
N SER A 23 -9.21 27.56 -5.96
CA SER A 23 -10.26 26.54 -5.82
C SER A 23 -9.67 25.13 -5.94
N LEU A 24 -8.77 24.91 -6.89
CA LEU A 24 -8.06 23.65 -7.09
C LEU A 24 -7.11 23.37 -5.92
N LEU A 25 -6.33 24.37 -5.53
CA LEU A 25 -5.41 24.25 -4.38
C LEU A 25 -6.14 23.88 -3.08
N ASN A 26 -7.24 24.56 -2.76
CA ASN A 26 -8.04 24.26 -1.58
C ASN A 26 -8.69 22.87 -1.66
N LEU A 27 -9.11 22.44 -2.83
CA LEU A 27 -9.64 21.11 -3.05
C LEU A 27 -8.58 20.04 -2.76
N GLU A 28 -7.37 20.20 -3.30
CA GLU A 28 -6.24 19.28 -3.08
C GLU A 28 -5.82 19.20 -1.61
N ILE A 29 -5.67 20.36 -0.95
CA ILE A 29 -5.38 20.43 0.48
C ILE A 29 -6.45 19.68 1.29
N THR A 30 -7.72 19.93 0.98
CA THR A 30 -8.84 19.30 1.69
C THR A 30 -8.82 17.78 1.51
N PHE A 31 -8.63 17.28 0.29
CA PHE A 31 -8.51 15.86 0.02
C PHE A 31 -7.30 15.23 0.69
N ALA A 32 -6.14 15.88 0.66
CA ALA A 32 -4.93 15.40 1.32
C ALA A 32 -5.13 15.26 2.84
N ILE A 33 -5.76 16.25 3.48
CA ILE A 33 -6.05 16.21 4.93
C ILE A 33 -7.04 15.10 5.27
N ILE A 34 -8.16 14.99 4.55
CA ILE A 34 -9.17 13.94 4.77
C ILE A 34 -8.54 12.56 4.58
N PHE A 35 -7.77 12.38 3.51
CA PHE A 35 -7.10 11.12 3.22
C PHE A 35 -6.10 10.76 4.32
N LEU A 36 -5.28 11.70 4.76
CA LEU A 36 -4.31 11.51 5.85
C LEU A 36 -5.01 11.09 7.15
N ILE A 37 -6.09 11.77 7.52
CA ILE A 37 -6.89 11.43 8.71
C ILE A 37 -7.42 10.00 8.62
N ILE A 38 -8.00 9.60 7.49
CA ILE A 38 -8.54 8.25 7.30
C ILE A 38 -7.43 7.20 7.40
N VAL A 39 -6.27 7.46 6.79
CA VAL A 39 -5.11 6.54 6.84
C VAL A 39 -4.60 6.40 8.28
N LEU A 40 -4.48 7.50 9.02
CA LEU A 40 -4.04 7.49 10.43
C LEU A 40 -5.03 6.75 11.32
N ILE A 41 -6.33 7.02 11.19
CA ILE A 41 -7.37 6.30 11.93
C ILE A 41 -7.23 4.80 11.66
N ARG A 42 -7.18 4.40 10.38
CA ARG A 42 -7.02 2.99 10.02
C ARG A 42 -5.73 2.40 10.57
N TYR A 43 -4.61 3.11 10.50
CA TYR A 43 -3.33 2.66 11.04
C TYR A 43 -3.42 2.37 12.54
N PHE A 44 -3.98 3.29 13.33
CA PHE A 44 -4.13 3.13 14.77
C PHE A 44 -5.05 1.96 15.14
N PHE A 45 -6.13 1.74 14.38
CA PHE A 45 -7.01 0.59 14.61
C PHE A 45 -6.36 -0.74 14.21
N MET A 46 -5.50 -0.76 13.20
CA MET A 46 -4.96 -1.99 12.63
C MET A 46 -3.56 -2.35 13.11
N LYS A 47 -2.83 -1.43 13.74
CA LYS A 47 -1.44 -1.66 14.15
C LYS A 47 -1.27 -2.86 15.09
N ASP A 48 -2.23 -3.09 15.96
CA ASP A 48 -2.24 -4.16 16.96
C ASP A 48 -3.13 -5.35 16.54
N ALA A 49 -3.80 -5.25 15.38
CA ALA A 49 -4.66 -6.32 14.90
C ALA A 49 -3.82 -7.53 14.43
N PRO A 50 -4.23 -8.77 14.76
CA PRO A 50 -3.57 -9.96 14.28
C PRO A 50 -3.64 -10.02 12.75
N THR A 51 -2.54 -10.41 12.11
CA THR A 51 -2.55 -10.65 10.66
C THR A 51 -3.45 -11.85 10.35
N LEU A 52 -4.31 -11.70 9.35
CA LEU A 52 -5.25 -12.77 8.91
C LEU A 52 -4.52 -14.08 8.59
N LEU A 53 -3.27 -14.01 8.14
CA LEU A 53 -2.42 -15.15 7.86
C LEU A 53 -2.14 -16.04 9.09
N GLY A 54 -2.04 -15.47 10.28
CA GLY A 54 -1.75 -16.24 11.52
C GLY A 54 -3.00 -16.76 12.23
N ALA A 55 -4.20 -16.34 11.81
CA ALA A 55 -5.43 -16.69 12.53
C ALA A 55 -5.99 -18.08 12.20
N THR A 56 -5.63 -18.66 11.05
CA THR A 56 -6.25 -19.89 10.54
C THR A 56 -5.33 -21.09 10.36
N LYS A 57 -4.00 -20.87 10.30
CA LYS A 57 -3.00 -21.95 10.11
C LYS A 57 -1.66 -21.53 10.70
N GLU A 58 -0.83 -22.51 11.09
CA GLU A 58 0.58 -22.28 11.36
C GLU A 58 1.26 -21.74 10.10
N VAL A 59 1.72 -20.51 10.18
CA VAL A 59 2.39 -19.80 9.08
C VAL A 59 3.86 -19.68 9.41
N ARG A 60 4.72 -19.91 8.42
CA ARG A 60 6.17 -19.78 8.57
C ARG A 60 6.55 -18.36 9.05
N PRO A 61 7.54 -18.24 9.96
CA PRO A 61 7.99 -16.95 10.49
C PRO A 61 8.39 -15.96 9.40
N GLY A 62 9.09 -16.42 8.36
CA GLY A 62 9.49 -15.59 7.22
C GLY A 62 8.32 -15.01 6.45
N HIS A 63 7.26 -15.79 6.25
CA HIS A 63 6.03 -15.31 5.60
C HIS A 63 5.31 -14.25 6.44
N LEU A 64 5.21 -14.48 7.75
CA LEU A 64 4.61 -13.53 8.69
C LEU A 64 5.41 -12.20 8.73
N PHE A 65 6.73 -12.28 8.70
CA PHE A 65 7.61 -11.12 8.64
C PHE A 65 7.35 -10.30 7.37
N LEU A 66 7.34 -10.94 6.19
CA LEU A 66 7.07 -10.26 4.92
C LEU A 66 5.67 -9.63 4.88
N ALA A 67 4.66 -10.33 5.39
CA ALA A 67 3.30 -9.79 5.46
C ALA A 67 3.24 -8.52 6.32
N LYS A 68 3.88 -8.53 7.49
CA LYS A 68 3.96 -7.36 8.38
C LYS A 68 4.78 -6.22 7.75
N ALA A 69 5.89 -6.54 7.08
CA ALA A 69 6.72 -5.56 6.40
C ALA A 69 5.94 -4.88 5.27
N MET A 70 5.22 -5.66 4.44
CA MET A 70 4.37 -5.14 3.37
C MET A 70 3.32 -4.17 3.90
N HIS A 71 2.60 -4.52 4.97
CA HIS A 71 1.62 -3.63 5.57
C HIS A 71 2.26 -2.33 6.10
N ARG A 72 3.41 -2.42 6.77
CA ARG A 72 4.12 -1.23 7.26
C ARG A 72 4.55 -0.31 6.12
N LEU A 73 5.10 -0.88 5.04
CA LEU A 73 5.50 -0.11 3.86
C LEU A 73 4.29 0.56 3.20
N ILE A 74 3.18 -0.14 3.04
CA ILE A 74 1.94 0.44 2.48
C ILE A 74 1.48 1.62 3.33
N TYR A 75 1.40 1.48 4.66
CA TYR A 75 1.00 2.61 5.52
C TYR A 75 2.00 3.77 5.45
N SER A 76 3.31 3.47 5.39
CA SER A 76 4.33 4.52 5.26
C SER A 76 4.14 5.36 4.01
N VAL A 77 3.92 4.73 2.86
CA VAL A 77 3.72 5.47 1.59
C VAL A 77 2.36 6.15 1.53
N LEU A 78 1.31 5.55 2.10
CA LEU A 78 -0.01 6.18 2.19
C LEU A 78 -0.04 7.42 3.09
N ILE A 79 0.85 7.51 4.08
CA ILE A 79 1.06 8.72 4.89
C ILE A 79 1.94 9.72 4.14
N MET A 80 3.02 9.24 3.50
CA MET A 80 3.97 10.07 2.79
C MET A 80 3.32 10.82 1.63
N LEU A 81 2.42 10.17 0.89
CA LEU A 81 1.76 10.76 -0.27
C LEU A 81 0.98 12.05 0.05
N PRO A 82 0.00 12.07 0.95
CA PRO A 82 -0.69 13.31 1.31
C PRO A 82 0.21 14.32 2.03
N THR A 83 1.18 13.85 2.83
CA THR A 83 2.11 14.73 3.53
C THR A 83 2.98 15.51 2.56
N THR A 84 3.50 14.85 1.51
CA THR A 84 4.30 15.53 0.47
C THR A 84 3.43 16.46 -0.38
N GLY A 85 2.18 16.12 -0.66
CA GLY A 85 1.23 17.02 -1.33
C GLY A 85 0.96 18.29 -0.50
N LEU A 86 0.72 18.16 0.81
CA LEU A 86 0.58 19.30 1.72
C LEU A 86 1.86 20.15 1.80
N LEU A 87 3.03 19.51 1.74
CA LEU A 87 4.31 20.20 1.70
C LEU A 87 4.46 21.03 0.43
N ILE A 88 4.10 20.49 -0.74
CA ILE A 88 4.09 21.24 -2.01
C ILE A 88 3.19 22.46 -1.90
N ALA A 89 1.96 22.29 -1.43
CA ALA A 89 1.01 23.38 -1.24
C ALA A 89 1.53 24.46 -0.29
N ALA A 90 2.19 24.05 0.80
CA ALA A 90 2.78 24.99 1.76
C ALA A 90 3.95 25.76 1.16
N LEU A 91 4.88 25.10 0.47
CA LEU A 91 6.03 25.73 -0.18
C LEU A 91 5.59 26.72 -1.27
N PHE A 92 4.58 26.31 -2.05
CA PHE A 92 3.97 27.15 -3.09
C PHE A 92 3.38 28.44 -2.50
N ASN A 93 2.51 28.30 -1.49
CA ASN A 93 1.86 29.45 -0.84
C ASN A 93 2.84 30.40 -0.14
N LEU A 94 3.92 29.87 0.42
CA LEU A 94 4.91 30.68 1.14
C LEU A 94 5.98 31.28 0.21
N GLY A 95 6.02 30.87 -1.06
CA GLY A 95 7.06 31.29 -2.00
C GLY A 95 8.46 30.84 -1.59
N ILE A 96 8.58 29.71 -0.86
CA ILE A 96 9.86 29.18 -0.35
C ILE A 96 10.43 28.21 -1.38
N GLY A 97 11.76 28.26 -1.58
CA GLY A 97 12.45 27.32 -2.47
C GLY A 97 12.38 25.86 -1.98
N GLY A 98 12.65 24.91 -2.91
CA GLY A 98 12.67 23.48 -2.61
C GLY A 98 11.42 22.73 -3.09
N ILE A 99 10.53 23.40 -3.81
CA ILE A 99 9.31 22.79 -4.36
C ILE A 99 9.62 21.62 -5.29
N ASP A 100 10.66 21.70 -6.11
CA ASP A 100 11.06 20.62 -7.03
C ASP A 100 11.41 19.34 -6.29
N PHE A 101 12.09 19.45 -5.14
CA PHE A 101 12.39 18.30 -4.29
C PHE A 101 11.11 17.71 -3.68
N ALA A 102 10.18 18.56 -3.23
CA ALA A 102 8.91 18.10 -2.68
C ALA A 102 8.05 17.39 -3.75
N VAL A 103 8.04 17.91 -4.98
CA VAL A 103 7.37 17.28 -6.14
C VAL A 103 8.00 15.93 -6.45
N ALA A 104 9.33 15.85 -6.58
CA ALA A 104 10.02 14.58 -6.85
C ALA A 104 9.73 13.52 -5.76
N LEU A 105 9.67 13.93 -4.50
CA LEU A 105 9.33 13.05 -3.38
C LEU A 105 7.88 12.60 -3.43
N HIS A 106 6.96 13.48 -3.85
CA HIS A 106 5.55 13.17 -4.03
C HIS A 106 5.34 12.16 -5.17
N GLU A 107 5.95 12.38 -6.32
CA GLU A 107 5.92 11.47 -7.47
C GLU A 107 6.50 10.10 -7.12
N PHE A 108 7.64 10.08 -6.42
CA PHE A 108 8.24 8.85 -5.93
C PHE A 108 7.28 8.09 -4.99
N SER A 109 6.63 8.79 -4.06
CA SER A 109 5.68 8.18 -3.13
C SER A 109 4.42 7.66 -3.85
N ALA A 110 3.96 8.36 -4.89
CA ALA A 110 2.85 7.90 -5.72
C ALA A 110 3.21 6.61 -6.46
N LEU A 111 4.34 6.59 -7.17
CA LEU A 111 4.82 5.41 -7.88
C LEU A 111 5.00 4.22 -6.94
N LEU A 112 5.65 4.44 -5.80
CA LEU A 112 5.87 3.40 -4.79
C LEU A 112 4.55 2.87 -4.22
N SER A 113 3.55 3.73 -4.02
CA SER A 113 2.20 3.33 -3.59
C SER A 113 1.55 2.37 -4.58
N TYR A 114 1.59 2.69 -5.88
CA TYR A 114 1.03 1.81 -6.92
C TYR A 114 1.72 0.45 -6.95
N VAL A 115 3.06 0.44 -6.89
CA VAL A 115 3.84 -0.82 -6.89
C VAL A 115 3.50 -1.68 -5.67
N LEU A 116 3.50 -1.10 -4.47
CA LEU A 116 3.20 -1.84 -3.23
C LEU A 116 1.76 -2.34 -3.19
N ILE A 117 0.80 -1.56 -3.66
CA ILE A 117 -0.61 -1.98 -3.75
C ILE A 117 -0.76 -3.13 -4.75
N ALA A 118 -0.13 -3.03 -5.92
CA ALA A 118 -0.16 -4.09 -6.92
C ALA A 118 0.45 -5.40 -6.38
N MET A 119 1.60 -5.31 -5.71
CA MET A 119 2.24 -6.46 -5.04
C MET A 119 1.34 -7.05 -3.95
N HIS A 120 0.70 -6.22 -3.13
CA HIS A 120 -0.20 -6.66 -2.07
C HIS A 120 -1.42 -7.39 -2.62
N ILE A 121 -2.05 -6.86 -3.68
CA ILE A 121 -3.17 -7.51 -4.36
C ILE A 121 -2.71 -8.83 -5.01
N GLY A 122 -1.56 -8.83 -5.68
CA GLY A 122 -0.98 -10.02 -6.28
C GLY A 122 -0.70 -11.12 -5.26
N ALA A 123 -0.14 -10.76 -4.10
CA ALA A 123 0.10 -11.70 -3.00
C ALA A 123 -1.21 -12.27 -2.44
N ALA A 124 -2.25 -11.44 -2.27
CA ALA A 124 -3.55 -11.90 -1.81
C ALA A 124 -4.23 -12.82 -2.83
N PHE A 125 -4.11 -12.52 -4.12
CA PHE A 125 -4.62 -13.37 -5.19
C PHE A 125 -3.88 -14.71 -5.25
N TYR A 126 -2.55 -14.68 -5.11
CA TYR A 126 -1.75 -15.90 -5.03
C TYR A 126 -2.13 -16.77 -3.82
N SER A 127 -2.34 -16.16 -2.66
CA SER A 127 -2.84 -16.85 -1.45
C SER A 127 -4.22 -17.48 -1.69
N LYS A 128 -5.11 -16.80 -2.44
CA LYS A 128 -6.40 -17.36 -2.88
C LYS A 128 -6.23 -18.65 -3.70
N LEU A 129 -5.29 -18.67 -4.64
CA LEU A 129 -5.03 -19.86 -5.46
C LEU A 129 -4.50 -21.04 -4.62
N LYS A 130 -3.77 -20.75 -3.53
CA LYS A 130 -3.27 -21.76 -2.59
C LYS A 130 -4.32 -22.27 -1.59
N GLY A 131 -5.46 -21.62 -1.47
CA GLY A 131 -6.48 -21.96 -0.48
C GLY A 131 -6.09 -21.61 0.96
N GLU A 132 -5.44 -20.47 1.19
CA GLU A 132 -4.97 -20.06 2.51
C GLU A 132 -5.99 -19.25 3.32
N GLY A 133 -7.11 -18.85 2.71
CA GLY A 133 -8.18 -18.12 3.38
C GLY A 133 -7.96 -16.60 3.53
N VAL A 134 -6.80 -16.09 3.14
CA VAL A 134 -6.45 -14.66 3.26
C VAL A 134 -7.37 -13.78 2.41
N TRP A 135 -7.68 -14.24 1.21
CA TRP A 135 -8.57 -13.53 0.29
C TRP A 135 -9.93 -13.23 0.90
N ASN A 136 -10.52 -14.21 1.60
CA ASN A 136 -11.85 -14.07 2.20
C ASN A 136 -11.92 -12.98 3.27
N GLY A 137 -10.79 -12.70 3.93
CA GLY A 137 -10.68 -11.63 4.91
C GLY A 137 -10.45 -10.24 4.29
N MET A 138 -9.96 -10.19 3.05
CA MET A 138 -9.65 -8.93 2.36
C MET A 138 -10.78 -8.48 1.42
N VAL A 139 -11.43 -9.45 0.77
CA VAL A 139 -12.44 -9.20 -0.27
C VAL A 139 -13.70 -9.96 0.07
N PRO A 140 -14.82 -9.28 0.39
CA PRO A 140 -16.06 -9.94 0.80
C PRO A 140 -16.80 -10.66 -0.34
N VAL A 141 -16.39 -10.38 -1.58
CA VAL A 141 -16.93 -11.00 -2.80
C VAL A 141 -15.95 -12.04 -3.36
N TRP A 142 -16.46 -13.01 -4.13
CA TRP A 142 -15.68 -14.10 -4.73
C TRP A 142 -14.92 -14.93 -3.70
N LYS A 143 -15.67 -15.46 -2.74
CA LYS A 143 -15.11 -16.32 -1.69
C LYS A 143 -14.28 -17.44 -2.30
N GLU A 144 -13.25 -17.78 -1.58
CA GLU A 144 -12.36 -18.89 -1.88
C GLU A 144 -13.12 -20.21 -1.72
N THR A 145 -13.35 -20.94 -2.81
CA THR A 145 -14.16 -22.16 -2.80
C THR A 145 -13.36 -23.43 -3.02
N LYS A 146 -12.20 -23.34 -3.65
CA LYS A 146 -11.35 -24.51 -3.97
C LYS A 146 -9.86 -24.11 -4.03
N LYS A 147 -9.01 -25.04 -3.59
CA LYS A 147 -7.59 -25.02 -3.86
C LYS A 147 -7.35 -25.41 -5.31
N TYR A 148 -6.64 -24.59 -6.04
CA TYR A 148 -6.22 -24.95 -7.39
C TYR A 148 -4.95 -25.80 -7.31
N ASP A 149 -4.98 -26.97 -7.96
CA ASP A 149 -3.80 -27.83 -8.07
C ASP A 149 -3.28 -27.74 -9.51
N SER A 150 -2.13 -27.09 -9.68
CA SER A 150 -1.47 -26.98 -10.97
C SER A 150 0.04 -27.13 -10.80
N GLU A 151 0.68 -27.67 -11.85
CA GLU A 151 2.14 -27.85 -11.88
C GLU A 151 2.87 -26.51 -11.69
N LEU A 152 2.32 -25.43 -12.27
CA LEU A 152 2.88 -24.07 -12.11
C LEU A 152 2.84 -23.61 -10.66
N LEU A 153 1.71 -23.83 -9.96
CA LEU A 153 1.60 -23.47 -8.53
C LEU A 153 2.58 -24.25 -7.68
N THR A 154 2.82 -25.50 -7.99
CA THR A 154 3.80 -26.33 -7.28
C THR A 154 5.23 -25.82 -7.50
N LYS A 155 5.58 -25.41 -8.72
CA LYS A 155 6.89 -24.79 -9.03
C LYS A 155 7.06 -23.47 -8.26
N ILE A 156 6.05 -22.59 -8.27
CA ILE A 156 6.10 -21.31 -7.57
C ILE A 156 6.23 -21.54 -6.05
N LYS A 157 5.49 -22.48 -5.47
CA LYS A 157 5.58 -22.84 -4.06
C LYS A 157 6.98 -23.33 -3.67
N ASN A 158 7.64 -24.09 -4.52
CA ASN A 158 9.02 -24.54 -4.28
C ASN A 158 10.02 -23.36 -4.29
N ILE A 159 9.83 -22.38 -5.19
CA ILE A 159 10.65 -21.15 -5.22
C ILE A 159 10.38 -20.32 -3.94
N GLU A 160 9.13 -20.17 -3.57
CA GLU A 160 8.70 -19.47 -2.36
C GLU A 160 9.33 -20.08 -1.11
N ASN A 161 9.27 -21.40 -0.96
CA ASN A 161 9.88 -22.10 0.18
C ASN A 161 11.39 -21.85 0.27
N ARG A 162 12.11 -21.92 -0.85
CA ARG A 162 13.55 -21.62 -0.89
C ARG A 162 13.85 -20.16 -0.51
N ALA A 163 12.98 -19.23 -0.92
CA ALA A 163 13.12 -17.83 -0.55
C ALA A 163 12.91 -17.62 0.97
N TYR A 164 11.91 -18.28 1.56
CA TYR A 164 11.69 -18.25 3.01
C TYR A 164 12.82 -18.90 3.77
N ASP A 165 13.36 -20.05 3.34
CA ASP A 165 14.51 -20.70 3.98
C ASP A 165 15.70 -19.74 4.06
N LYS A 166 16.02 -19.05 2.96
CA LYS A 166 17.09 -18.05 2.96
C LYS A 166 16.79 -16.85 3.87
N LEU A 167 15.56 -16.34 3.83
CA LEU A 167 15.15 -15.21 4.65
C LEU A 167 15.24 -15.53 6.14
N GLU A 168 14.73 -16.71 6.56
CA GLU A 168 14.75 -17.17 7.93
C GLU A 168 16.18 -17.38 8.42
N GLN A 169 17.08 -17.89 7.58
CA GLN A 169 18.52 -17.99 7.89
C GLN A 169 19.18 -16.61 8.10
N ILE A 170 18.86 -15.63 7.24
CA ILE A 170 19.42 -14.27 7.35
C ILE A 170 18.91 -13.58 8.60
N LEU A 171 17.62 -13.69 8.89
CA LEU A 171 16.97 -13.04 10.03
C LEU A 171 17.17 -13.81 11.36
N LYS A 172 17.71 -15.03 11.31
CA LYS A 172 17.87 -15.93 12.47
C LYS A 172 16.56 -16.16 13.25
N ILE A 173 15.46 -16.36 12.53
CA ILE A 173 14.11 -16.60 13.05
C ILE A 173 13.62 -17.99 12.67
#